data_c812be86dcdc0d6dba3cb52bad735b75
#
_entry.id   c812be86dcdc0d6dba3cb52bad735b75
#
_cell.length_a   1.000
_cell.length_b   1.000
_cell.length_c   1.000
_cell.angle_alpha   90.00
_cell.angle_beta   90.00
_cell.angle_gamma   90.00
#
_symmetry.space_group_name_H-M   'P 1'
#
loop_
_entity.id
_entity.type
_entity.pdbx_description
1 polymer ?
#
loop_
_entity_poly.entity_id
_entity_poly.type
_entity_poly.pdbx_seq_one_letter_code
_entity_poly.pdbx_strand_id
1 'polypeptide(L)'
;DFAYLISPVADMEKLILNMMTWANVTEKELAEKSEIATNFGETLSWKYLCYVREHPITWHVPTRILYGDKDNLTSLETISAFAKQHDAVLTVMPDGEHWFHTEEQMRFLDDWIAQNK
;
A
#
# COMPACT_ATOMS: atom_id res chain seq x y z
N ASP A 1 -18.55 -8.14 -11.79
CA ASP A 1 -18.16 -7.34 -10.61
C ASP A 1 -16.77 -6.77 -10.79
N PHE A 2 -16.57 -5.54 -10.32
CA PHE A 2 -15.28 -4.85 -10.36
C PHE A 2 -14.86 -4.43 -8.97
N ALA A 3 -13.56 -4.37 -8.74
CA ALA A 3 -13.01 -3.76 -7.54
C ALA A 3 -12.38 -2.41 -7.89
N TYR A 4 -12.60 -1.42 -7.03
CA TYR A 4 -11.97 -0.11 -7.12
C TYR A 4 -11.10 0.06 -5.89
N LEU A 5 -9.79 0.19 -6.09
CA LEU A 5 -8.84 0.34 -5.00
C LEU A 5 -8.22 1.73 -5.06
N ILE A 6 -8.23 2.43 -3.94
CA ILE A 6 -7.63 3.76 -3.81
C ILE A 6 -6.46 3.64 -2.87
N SER A 7 -5.26 3.96 -3.35
CA SER A 7 -4.02 3.89 -2.57
C SER A 7 -3.84 2.55 -1.84
N PRO A 8 -4.00 1.40 -2.51
CA PRO A 8 -3.87 0.13 -1.81
C PRO A 8 -2.43 -0.12 -1.37
N VAL A 9 -2.28 -0.82 -0.26
CA VAL A 9 -0.97 -1.35 0.14
C VAL A 9 -0.77 -2.65 -0.61
N ALA A 10 -0.04 -2.59 -1.71
CA ALA A 10 0.10 -3.71 -2.63
C ALA A 10 1.10 -4.77 -2.16
N ASP A 11 2.03 -4.37 -1.29
CA ASP A 11 3.07 -5.26 -0.75
C ASP A 11 3.26 -4.95 0.72
N MET A 12 2.53 -5.67 1.57
CA MET A 12 2.56 -5.43 3.01
C MET A 12 3.91 -5.82 3.61
N GLU A 13 4.55 -6.87 3.11
CA GLU A 13 5.88 -7.25 3.59
C GLU A 13 6.87 -6.11 3.38
N LYS A 14 6.88 -5.54 2.18
CA LYS A 14 7.78 -4.42 1.85
C LYS A 14 7.50 -3.20 2.73
N LEU A 15 6.23 -2.89 2.98
CA LEU A 15 5.86 -1.78 3.87
C LEU A 15 6.38 -2.03 5.29
N ILE A 16 6.19 -3.23 5.82
CA ILE A 16 6.67 -3.57 7.16
C ILE A 16 8.20 -3.45 7.23
N LEU A 17 8.92 -3.95 6.23
CA LEU A 17 10.38 -3.85 6.18
C LEU A 17 10.83 -2.39 6.11
N ASN A 18 10.12 -1.54 5.37
CA ASN A 18 10.39 -0.11 5.33
C ASN A 18 10.16 0.55 6.69
N MET A 19 9.07 0.21 7.37
CA MET A 19 8.78 0.72 8.71
C MET A 19 9.86 0.31 9.71
N MET A 20 10.37 -0.93 9.60
CA MET A 20 11.47 -1.40 10.43
C MET A 20 12.73 -0.56 10.19
N THR A 21 13.02 -0.24 8.93
CA THR A 21 14.14 0.64 8.58
C THR A 21 13.96 2.03 9.19
N TRP A 22 12.77 2.61 9.10
CA TRP A 22 12.47 3.92 9.69
C TRP A 22 12.63 3.93 11.21
N ALA A 23 12.29 2.82 11.87
CA ALA A 23 12.42 2.66 13.33
C ALA A 23 13.79 2.15 13.76
N ASN A 24 14.68 1.84 12.81
CA ASN A 24 15.99 1.26 13.05
C ASN A 24 15.91 -0.08 13.81
N VAL A 25 15.00 -0.95 13.38
CA VAL A 25 14.74 -2.26 13.98
C VAL A 25 15.15 -3.35 12.99
N THR A 26 15.90 -4.36 13.48
CA THR A 26 16.27 -5.53 12.68
C THR A 26 15.24 -6.64 12.84
N GLU A 27 15.20 -7.60 11.90
CA GLU A 27 14.33 -8.76 12.03
C GLU A 27 14.62 -9.59 13.26
N LYS A 28 15.91 -9.76 13.59
CA LYS A 28 16.34 -10.47 14.80
C LYS A 28 15.77 -9.81 16.05
N GLU A 29 15.87 -8.50 16.13
CA GLU A 29 15.37 -7.74 17.28
C GLU A 29 13.85 -7.87 17.40
N LEU A 30 13.15 -7.76 16.28
CA LEU A 30 11.69 -7.90 16.27
C LEU A 30 11.26 -9.31 16.68
N ALA A 31 11.97 -10.34 16.19
CA ALA A 31 11.69 -11.73 16.55
C ALA A 31 11.89 -11.98 18.04
N GLU A 32 12.94 -11.37 18.64
CA GLU A 32 13.23 -11.53 20.07
C GLU A 32 12.18 -10.82 20.95
N LYS A 33 11.71 -9.65 20.53
CA LYS A 33 10.78 -8.82 21.33
C LYS A 33 9.31 -9.08 21.01
N SER A 34 9.01 -9.74 19.91
CA SER A 34 7.66 -10.03 19.39
C SER A 34 6.93 -8.80 18.90
N GLU A 35 6.92 -7.72 19.66
CA GLU A 35 6.29 -6.44 19.29
C GLU A 35 7.20 -5.29 19.70
N ILE A 36 7.28 -4.27 18.84
CA ILE A 36 8.06 -3.07 19.10
C ILE A 36 7.20 -1.85 18.72
N ALA A 37 6.92 -0.99 19.69
CA ALA A 37 6.23 0.27 19.46
C ALA A 37 7.16 1.24 18.74
N THR A 38 6.60 2.03 17.82
CA THR A 38 7.36 3.04 17.08
C THR A 38 6.87 4.44 17.46
N ASN A 39 7.64 5.45 17.05
CA ASN A 39 7.27 6.86 17.30
C ASN A 39 6.35 7.44 16.21
N PHE A 40 5.94 6.64 15.23
CA PHE A 40 5.03 7.09 14.17
C PHE A 40 3.64 6.43 14.27
N GLY A 41 3.28 5.93 15.44
CA GLY A 41 1.92 5.47 15.73
C GLY A 41 1.63 4.02 15.39
N GLU A 42 2.58 3.29 14.81
CA GLU A 42 2.42 1.87 14.48
C GLU A 42 3.23 0.99 15.42
N THR A 43 2.70 -0.19 15.72
CA THR A 43 3.44 -1.20 16.47
C THR A 43 3.88 -2.30 15.52
N LEU A 44 5.19 -2.56 15.47
CA LEU A 44 5.74 -3.62 14.65
C LEU A 44 5.49 -4.96 15.32
N SER A 45 5.07 -5.98 14.54
CA SER A 45 4.73 -7.30 15.06
C SER A 45 5.47 -8.36 14.25
N TRP A 46 6.27 -9.17 14.91
CA TRP A 46 6.95 -10.31 14.29
C TRP A 46 5.94 -11.34 13.77
N LYS A 47 4.92 -11.62 14.56
CA LYS A 47 3.88 -12.57 14.18
C LYS A 47 3.16 -12.14 12.90
N TYR A 48 2.87 -10.84 12.76
CA TYR A 48 2.21 -10.33 11.58
C TYR A 48 3.11 -10.38 10.35
N LEU A 49 4.40 -10.06 10.50
CA LEU A 49 5.36 -10.16 9.39
C LEU A 49 5.44 -11.60 8.88
N CYS A 50 5.52 -12.58 9.78
CA CYS A 50 5.52 -13.99 9.40
C CYS A 50 4.22 -14.38 8.69
N TYR A 51 3.10 -13.90 9.19
CA TYR A 51 1.78 -14.15 8.58
C TYR A 51 1.75 -13.64 7.13
N VAL A 52 2.20 -12.41 6.91
CA VAL A 52 2.20 -11.80 5.58
C VAL A 52 3.09 -12.60 4.62
N ARG A 53 4.24 -13.07 5.09
CA ARG A 53 5.14 -13.88 4.27
C ARG A 53 4.55 -15.24 3.89
N GLU A 54 3.72 -15.81 4.74
CA GLU A 54 3.09 -17.11 4.51
C GLU A 54 1.79 -17.01 3.69
N HIS A 55 1.24 -15.80 3.54
CA HIS A 55 -0.04 -15.56 2.89
C HIS A 55 0.10 -14.55 1.75
N PRO A 56 0.74 -14.93 0.63
CA PRO A 56 0.83 -14.04 -0.52
C PRO A 56 -0.55 -13.71 -1.08
N ILE A 57 -0.70 -12.52 -1.64
CA ILE A 57 -1.97 -12.07 -2.19
C ILE A 57 -2.33 -12.90 -3.43
N THR A 58 -3.53 -13.48 -3.41
CA THR A 58 -4.13 -14.09 -4.60
C THR A 58 -5.41 -13.30 -4.92
N TRP A 59 -5.43 -12.62 -6.06
CA TRP A 59 -6.51 -11.70 -6.38
C TRP A 59 -6.87 -11.82 -7.86
N HIS A 60 -8.11 -12.18 -8.14
CA HIS A 60 -8.57 -12.47 -9.51
C HIS A 60 -9.76 -11.63 -9.97
N VAL A 61 -10.18 -10.65 -9.17
CA VAL A 61 -11.29 -9.76 -9.51
C VAL A 61 -10.78 -8.67 -10.46
N PRO A 62 -11.48 -8.36 -11.57
CA PRO A 62 -11.12 -7.20 -12.39
C PRO A 62 -11.03 -5.94 -11.54
N THR A 63 -9.93 -5.22 -11.62
CA THR A 63 -9.60 -4.17 -10.65
C THR A 63 -9.13 -2.91 -11.36
N ARG A 64 -9.56 -1.77 -10.84
CA ARG A 64 -9.08 -0.45 -11.22
C ARG A 64 -8.45 0.18 -9.98
N ILE A 65 -7.26 0.75 -10.15
CA ILE A 65 -6.47 1.30 -9.05
C ILE A 65 -6.24 2.78 -9.29
N LEU A 66 -6.49 3.60 -8.27
CA LEU A 66 -6.09 5.00 -8.24
C LEU A 66 -4.95 5.16 -7.26
N TYR A 67 -3.85 5.76 -7.70
CA TYR A 67 -2.63 5.91 -6.93
C TYR A 67 -2.07 7.32 -7.11
N GLY A 68 -1.65 7.95 -6.01
CA GLY A 68 -0.97 9.24 -6.04
C GLY A 68 0.55 9.05 -6.03
N ASP A 69 1.27 9.75 -6.90
CA ASP A 69 2.71 9.55 -7.02
C ASP A 69 3.51 10.14 -5.85
N LYS A 70 2.86 10.86 -4.94
CA LYS A 70 3.44 11.30 -3.65
C LYS A 70 3.10 10.35 -2.50
N ASP A 71 2.54 9.18 -2.80
CA ASP A 71 2.27 8.16 -1.78
C ASP A 71 3.59 7.71 -1.17
N ASN A 72 3.69 7.82 0.16
CA ASN A 72 4.92 7.49 0.89
C ASN A 72 4.90 6.08 1.51
N LEU A 73 3.81 5.35 1.37
CA LEU A 73 3.69 3.99 1.92
C LEU A 73 3.93 2.91 0.88
N THR A 74 3.61 3.20 -0.38
CA THR A 74 3.80 2.27 -1.50
C THR A 74 4.44 3.02 -2.65
N SER A 75 5.54 2.50 -3.19
CA SER A 75 6.22 3.16 -4.32
C SER A 75 5.47 2.91 -5.63
N LEU A 76 5.70 3.79 -6.61
CA LEU A 76 5.15 3.62 -7.95
C LEU A 76 5.60 2.29 -8.57
N GLU A 77 6.85 1.89 -8.34
CA GLU A 77 7.36 0.62 -8.81
C GLU A 77 6.56 -0.56 -8.26
N THR A 78 6.28 -0.53 -6.95
CA THR A 78 5.54 -1.60 -6.28
C THR A 78 4.10 -1.69 -6.77
N ILE A 79 3.41 -0.55 -6.88
CA ILE A 79 2.01 -0.56 -7.34
C ILE A 79 1.90 -0.94 -8.82
N SER A 80 2.87 -0.53 -9.62
CA SER A 80 2.91 -0.91 -11.05
C SER A 80 3.11 -2.41 -11.23
N ALA A 81 3.99 -3.01 -10.44
CA ALA A 81 4.21 -4.45 -10.46
C ALA A 81 2.95 -5.21 -10.04
N PHE A 82 2.27 -4.74 -9.00
CA PHE A 82 1.01 -5.33 -8.56
C PHE A 82 -0.06 -5.25 -9.65
N ALA A 83 -0.22 -4.09 -10.28
CA ALA A 83 -1.20 -3.90 -11.35
C ALA A 83 -0.93 -4.84 -12.53
N LYS A 84 0.34 -4.98 -12.91
CA LYS A 84 0.74 -5.87 -13.99
C LYS A 84 0.49 -7.33 -13.64
N GLN A 85 0.83 -7.74 -12.42
CA GLN A 85 0.68 -9.11 -11.96
C GLN A 85 -0.79 -9.53 -11.90
N HIS A 86 -1.68 -8.63 -11.53
CA HIS A 86 -3.10 -8.91 -11.35
C HIS A 86 -3.97 -8.37 -12.49
N ASP A 87 -3.35 -7.93 -13.57
CA ASP A 87 -4.04 -7.39 -14.76
C ASP A 87 -5.03 -6.27 -14.39
N ALA A 88 -4.60 -5.39 -13.49
CA ALA A 88 -5.38 -4.25 -13.03
C ALA A 88 -5.07 -3.00 -13.85
N VAL A 89 -6.06 -2.12 -14.00
CA VAL A 89 -5.88 -0.83 -14.66
C VAL A 89 -5.43 0.20 -13.62
N LEU A 90 -4.23 0.74 -13.79
CA LEU A 90 -3.64 1.71 -12.87
C LEU A 90 -3.78 3.12 -13.42
N THR A 91 -4.34 4.01 -12.61
CA THR A 91 -4.38 5.45 -12.88
C THR A 91 -3.53 6.15 -11.83
N VAL A 92 -2.57 6.96 -12.27
CA VAL A 92 -1.67 7.70 -11.37
C VAL A 92 -2.07 9.17 -11.38
N MET A 93 -2.35 9.73 -10.19
CA MET A 93 -2.55 11.16 -10.05
C MET A 93 -1.20 11.84 -9.81
N PRO A 94 -0.75 12.74 -10.71
CA PRO A 94 0.47 13.52 -10.46
C PRO A 94 0.31 14.34 -9.17
N ASP A 95 1.32 14.31 -8.30
CA ASP A 95 1.35 14.98 -7.00
C ASP A 95 0.25 14.52 -6.03
N GLY A 96 -0.47 13.44 -6.31
CA GLY A 96 -1.44 12.86 -5.39
C GLY A 96 -0.77 12.18 -4.20
N GLU A 97 -1.35 12.33 -3.02
CA GLU A 97 -0.84 11.73 -1.79
C GLU A 97 -1.53 10.40 -1.51
N HIS A 98 -1.02 9.64 -0.55
CA HIS A 98 -1.65 8.37 -0.15
C HIS A 98 -3.10 8.59 0.29
N TRP A 99 -3.35 9.61 1.10
CA TRP A 99 -4.69 10.01 1.52
C TRP A 99 -5.17 11.17 0.65
N PHE A 100 -6.18 10.93 -0.17
CA PHE A 100 -6.78 11.93 -1.04
C PHE A 100 -7.65 12.87 -0.19
N HIS A 101 -7.11 14.00 0.23
CA HIS A 101 -7.75 14.88 1.20
C HIS A 101 -7.82 16.34 0.77
N THR A 102 -7.01 16.78 -0.20
CA THR A 102 -7.11 18.15 -0.71
C THR A 102 -8.30 18.26 -1.68
N GLU A 103 -8.79 19.48 -1.88
CA GLU A 103 -9.88 19.71 -2.81
C GLU A 103 -9.56 19.19 -4.22
N GLU A 104 -8.35 19.43 -4.69
CA GLU A 104 -7.90 18.95 -5.99
C GLU A 104 -7.85 17.42 -6.04
N GLN A 105 -7.33 16.79 -5.01
CA GLN A 105 -7.26 15.33 -4.93
C GLN A 105 -8.65 14.69 -4.87
N MET A 106 -9.55 15.28 -4.09
CA MET A 106 -10.93 14.80 -3.99
C MET A 106 -11.66 14.93 -5.31
N ARG A 107 -11.42 16.02 -6.04
CA ARG A 107 -12.01 16.22 -7.36
C ARG A 107 -11.50 15.20 -8.37
N PHE A 108 -10.20 14.93 -8.35
CA PHE A 108 -9.59 13.91 -9.20
C PHE A 108 -10.18 12.53 -8.90
N LEU A 109 -10.35 12.21 -7.63
CA LEU A 109 -10.97 10.95 -7.19
C LEU A 109 -12.40 10.83 -7.71
N ASP A 110 -13.21 11.88 -7.55
CA ASP A 110 -14.60 11.88 -8.02
C ASP A 110 -14.69 11.68 -9.54
N ASP A 111 -13.83 12.36 -10.29
CA ASP A 111 -13.76 12.23 -11.75
C ASP A 111 -13.35 10.81 -12.15
N TRP A 112 -12.37 10.22 -11.45
CA TRP A 112 -11.92 8.86 -11.72
C TRP A 112 -13.04 7.85 -11.48
N ILE A 113 -13.79 7.99 -10.38
CA ILE A 113 -14.93 7.11 -10.09
C ILE A 113 -15.99 7.23 -11.20
N ALA A 114 -16.29 8.45 -11.61
CA ALA A 114 -17.29 8.71 -12.65
C ALA A 114 -16.89 8.09 -13.99
N GLN A 115 -15.61 8.14 -14.35
CA GLN A 115 -15.11 7.61 -15.62
C GLN A 115 -15.07 6.08 -15.64
N ASN A 116 -15.08 5.42 -14.49
CA ASN A 116 -14.92 3.98 -14.38
C ASN A 116 -16.18 3.24 -13.94
N LYS A 117 -17.30 3.90 -13.96
CA LYS A 117 -18.59 3.25 -13.66
C LYS A 117 -19.07 2.34 -14.76
#